data_5b93ba5787db08a5a09706c077e4f8d6
#
_entry.id   5b93ba5787db08a5a09706c077e4f8d6
#
_cell.length_a   1.000
_cell.length_b   1.000
_cell.length_c   1.000
_cell.angle_alpha   90.00
_cell.angle_beta   90.00
_cell.angle_gamma   90.00
#
_symmetry.space_group_name_H-M   'P 1'
#
loop_
_entity.id
_entity.type
_entity.pdbx_description
1 polymer ?
#
loop_
_entity_poly.entity_id
_entity_poly.type
_entity_poly.pdbx_seq_one_letter_code
_entity_poly.pdbx_strand_id
1 'polypeptide(L)'
;VTTTQSELAALIDEYLQLVFAADPIEATQLGIHDYDSTLGDYSAEAYTEQIAKRQVFLSRLQAIDTDKLDADARMDHQLALIDVRTALRRLQDRAIWMCAPYWYVEQLGVAFSALMRDDGQSPATQAERLWARLRLAPSYLETVKSNLTSITAPLHVEMALTAIKGLRNFLASAIPGFAAQLEETLQNDLAHATAGVQQALDEFERFLHEFHDHATGSFACGPEHFDYLLKHYHLLDLDHRQLRDFGLAQMAEDKAAQ
;
A
#
# COMPACT_ATOMS: atom_id res chain seq x y z
N VAL A 1 -8.29 33.86 5.05
CA VAL A 1 -8.38 32.71 4.12
C VAL A 1 -9.21 33.16 2.94
N THR A 2 -8.68 33.03 1.72
CA THR A 2 -9.42 33.36 0.48
C THR A 2 -10.42 32.25 0.16
N THR A 3 -11.42 32.54 -0.69
CA THR A 3 -12.37 31.53 -1.18
C THR A 3 -11.63 30.36 -1.86
N THR A 4 -10.59 30.66 -2.66
CA THR A 4 -9.76 29.66 -3.34
C THR A 4 -8.97 28.76 -2.36
N GLN A 5 -8.47 29.32 -1.25
CA GLN A 5 -7.82 28.50 -0.21
C GLN A 5 -8.81 27.55 0.48
N SER A 6 -10.03 28.02 0.78
CA SER A 6 -11.07 27.17 1.36
C SER A 6 -11.51 26.06 0.38
N GLU A 7 -11.57 26.36 -0.91
CA GLU A 7 -11.87 25.41 -1.97
C GLU A 7 -10.78 24.33 -2.08
N LEU A 8 -9.51 24.73 -2.05
CA LEU A 8 -8.38 23.79 -2.05
C LEU A 8 -8.40 22.88 -0.81
N ALA A 9 -8.59 23.44 0.38
CA ALA A 9 -8.65 22.64 1.61
C ALA A 9 -9.78 21.60 1.56
N ALA A 10 -10.98 22.01 1.16
CA ALA A 10 -12.10 21.08 1.01
C ALA A 10 -11.83 19.98 -0.05
N LEU A 11 -11.14 20.33 -1.14
CA LEU A 11 -10.77 19.38 -2.17
C LEU A 11 -9.74 18.35 -1.67
N ILE A 12 -8.76 18.79 -0.88
CA ILE A 12 -7.76 17.91 -0.25
C ILE A 12 -8.44 16.98 0.76
N ASP A 13 -9.33 17.50 1.60
CA ASP A 13 -10.07 16.69 2.56
C ASP A 13 -10.91 15.60 1.86
N GLU A 14 -11.62 15.97 0.78
CA GLU A 14 -12.38 15.02 -0.04
C GLU A 14 -11.46 13.93 -0.63
N TYR A 15 -10.28 14.30 -1.11
CA TYR A 15 -9.29 13.38 -1.65
C TYR A 15 -8.74 12.43 -0.57
N LEU A 16 -8.39 12.91 0.61
CA LEU A 16 -7.92 12.08 1.72
C LEU A 16 -8.96 11.06 2.16
N GLN A 17 -10.24 11.46 2.24
CA GLN A 17 -11.31 10.51 2.54
C GLN A 17 -11.42 9.39 1.50
N LEU A 18 -11.26 9.73 0.21
CA LEU A 18 -11.22 8.74 -0.87
C LEU A 18 -10.04 7.79 -0.71
N VAL A 19 -8.85 8.30 -0.39
CA VAL A 19 -7.63 7.49 -0.20
C VAL A 19 -7.80 6.55 0.98
N PHE A 20 -8.27 7.03 2.14
CA PHE A 20 -8.45 6.22 3.35
C PHE A 20 -9.52 5.14 3.17
N ALA A 21 -10.61 5.44 2.48
CA ALA A 21 -11.63 4.44 2.16
C ALA A 21 -11.11 3.37 1.18
N ALA A 22 -10.24 3.74 0.25
CA ALA A 22 -9.65 2.83 -0.72
C ALA A 22 -8.49 1.99 -0.14
N ASP A 23 -7.76 2.54 0.84
CA ASP A 23 -6.66 1.86 1.54
C ASP A 23 -6.82 1.97 3.07
N PRO A 24 -7.71 1.14 3.66
CA PRO A 24 -7.93 1.08 5.10
C PRO A 24 -6.67 0.72 5.91
N ILE A 25 -5.71 0.04 5.28
CA ILE A 25 -4.47 -0.37 5.93
C ILE A 25 -3.58 0.85 6.15
N GLU A 26 -3.43 1.68 5.14
CA GLU A 26 -2.72 2.96 5.23
C GLU A 26 -3.41 3.90 6.22
N ALA A 27 -4.75 4.00 6.19
CA ALA A 27 -5.51 4.80 7.14
C ALA A 27 -5.19 4.42 8.60
N THR A 28 -5.20 3.11 8.92
CA THR A 28 -4.82 2.62 10.25
C THR A 28 -3.39 3.00 10.64
N GLN A 29 -2.43 2.91 9.72
CA GLN A 29 -1.03 3.29 9.99
C GLN A 29 -0.87 4.78 10.32
N LEU A 30 -1.73 5.62 9.74
CA LEU A 30 -1.79 7.07 10.00
C LEU A 30 -2.64 7.43 11.23
N GLY A 31 -3.18 6.45 11.94
CA GLY A 31 -4.00 6.67 13.14
C GLY A 31 -5.47 7.03 12.82
N ILE A 32 -5.93 6.77 11.61
CA ILE A 32 -7.34 6.95 11.20
C ILE A 32 -8.07 5.62 11.42
N HIS A 33 -8.79 5.53 12.52
CA HIS A 33 -9.36 4.27 13.01
C HIS A 33 -10.75 3.92 12.45
N ASP A 34 -11.36 4.77 11.63
CA ASP A 34 -12.70 4.58 11.06
C ASP A 34 -12.78 3.35 10.15
N TYR A 35 -11.63 2.89 9.62
CA TYR A 35 -11.52 1.79 8.67
C TYR A 35 -10.86 0.52 9.23
N ASP A 36 -10.60 0.46 10.54
CA ASP A 36 -9.83 -0.61 11.17
C ASP A 36 -10.45 -2.02 11.02
N SER A 37 -11.75 -2.11 10.81
CA SER A 37 -12.46 -3.39 10.68
C SER A 37 -12.56 -3.92 9.23
N THR A 38 -11.92 -3.24 8.25
CA THR A 38 -11.95 -3.63 6.84
C THR A 38 -10.55 -3.72 6.24
N LEU A 39 -10.41 -4.47 5.15
CA LEU A 39 -9.20 -4.51 4.33
C LEU A 39 -9.30 -3.65 3.06
N GLY A 40 -10.50 -3.13 2.74
CA GLY A 40 -10.77 -2.46 1.47
C GLY A 40 -11.17 -3.42 0.36
N ASP A 41 -11.50 -2.86 -0.80
CA ASP A 41 -11.84 -3.60 -2.02
C ASP A 41 -10.68 -3.52 -3.01
N TYR A 42 -10.08 -4.66 -3.32
CA TYR A 42 -8.95 -4.81 -4.23
C TYR A 42 -9.35 -5.47 -5.56
N SER A 43 -10.64 -5.47 -5.91
CA SER A 43 -11.12 -5.95 -7.21
C SER A 43 -10.63 -5.07 -8.37
N ALA A 44 -10.60 -5.61 -9.58
CA ALA A 44 -10.26 -4.86 -10.78
C ALA A 44 -11.23 -3.69 -11.04
N GLU A 45 -12.50 -3.89 -10.69
CA GLU A 45 -13.55 -2.87 -10.73
C GLU A 45 -13.24 -1.72 -9.77
N ALA A 46 -12.88 -2.03 -8.53
CA ALA A 46 -12.50 -1.02 -7.53
C ALA A 46 -11.26 -0.23 -7.96
N TYR A 47 -10.25 -0.88 -8.54
CA TYR A 47 -9.10 -0.18 -9.10
C TYR A 47 -9.46 0.75 -10.26
N THR A 48 -10.35 0.30 -11.14
CA THR A 48 -10.86 1.12 -12.25
C THR A 48 -11.58 2.37 -11.73
N GLU A 49 -12.43 2.20 -10.71
CA GLU A 49 -13.12 3.32 -10.06
C GLU A 49 -12.15 4.28 -9.37
N GLN A 50 -11.17 3.75 -8.64
CA GLN A 50 -10.12 4.54 -7.99
C GLN A 50 -9.32 5.40 -8.99
N ILE A 51 -8.99 4.84 -10.15
CA ILE A 51 -8.31 5.54 -11.24
C ILE A 51 -9.19 6.69 -11.74
N ALA A 52 -10.46 6.40 -12.06
CA ALA A 52 -11.39 7.41 -12.57
C ALA A 52 -11.58 8.58 -11.57
N LYS A 53 -11.77 8.28 -10.29
CA LYS A 53 -11.89 9.29 -9.24
C LYS A 53 -10.65 10.16 -9.14
N ARG A 54 -9.45 9.56 -9.15
CA ARG A 54 -8.18 10.31 -9.08
C ARG A 54 -7.96 11.20 -10.31
N GLN A 55 -8.40 10.79 -11.49
CA GLN A 55 -8.35 11.63 -12.70
C GLN A 55 -9.23 12.89 -12.56
N VAL A 56 -10.41 12.73 -11.95
CA VAL A 56 -11.29 13.86 -11.63
C VAL A 56 -10.62 14.81 -10.63
N PHE A 57 -10.04 14.27 -9.55
CA PHE A 57 -9.29 15.08 -8.57
C PHE A 57 -8.11 15.81 -9.20
N LEU A 58 -7.33 15.13 -10.02
CA LEU A 58 -6.22 15.76 -10.75
C LEU A 58 -6.69 16.95 -11.57
N SER A 59 -7.79 16.80 -12.30
CA SER A 59 -8.35 17.88 -13.12
C SER A 59 -8.83 19.06 -12.28
N ARG A 60 -9.47 18.80 -11.13
CA ARG A 60 -9.92 19.84 -10.20
C ARG A 60 -8.74 20.57 -9.54
N LEU A 61 -7.70 19.84 -9.10
CA LEU A 61 -6.48 20.45 -8.56
C LEU A 61 -5.78 21.34 -9.60
N GLN A 62 -5.70 20.90 -10.85
CA GLN A 62 -5.09 21.69 -11.93
C GLN A 62 -5.87 22.96 -12.26
N ALA A 63 -7.16 23.01 -11.96
CA ALA A 63 -8.01 24.18 -12.18
C ALA A 63 -7.90 25.24 -11.06
N ILE A 64 -7.25 24.94 -9.95
CA ILE A 64 -7.04 25.89 -8.84
C ILE A 64 -6.12 27.04 -9.31
N ASP A 65 -6.57 28.28 -9.08
CA ASP A 65 -5.79 29.49 -9.37
C ASP A 65 -4.73 29.70 -8.26
N THR A 66 -3.51 29.25 -8.54
CA THR A 66 -2.40 29.27 -7.60
C THR A 66 -1.92 30.69 -7.22
N ASP A 67 -2.22 31.71 -8.04
CA ASP A 67 -1.85 33.09 -7.74
C ASP A 67 -2.64 33.65 -6.55
N LYS A 68 -3.80 33.05 -6.25
CA LYS A 68 -4.65 33.41 -5.09
C LYS A 68 -4.33 32.65 -3.82
N LEU A 69 -3.36 31.74 -3.86
CA LEU A 69 -2.92 30.94 -2.71
C LEU A 69 -1.76 31.66 -2.00
N ASP A 70 -1.71 31.55 -0.67
CA ASP A 70 -0.50 31.88 0.09
C ASP A 70 0.60 30.81 -0.07
N ALA A 71 1.72 30.99 0.63
CA ALA A 71 2.87 30.09 0.48
C ALA A 71 2.56 28.66 0.96
N ASP A 72 1.84 28.53 2.08
CA ASP A 72 1.50 27.22 2.66
C ASP A 72 0.49 26.48 1.80
N ALA A 73 -0.58 27.17 1.38
CA ALA A 73 -1.59 26.58 0.48
C ALA A 73 -1.01 26.20 -0.90
N ARG A 74 -0.01 26.95 -1.41
CA ARG A 74 0.71 26.52 -2.63
C ARG A 74 1.51 25.24 -2.42
N MET A 75 2.11 25.06 -1.26
CA MET A 75 2.83 23.84 -0.92
C MET A 75 1.85 22.67 -0.81
N ASP A 76 0.73 22.82 -0.12
CA ASP A 76 -0.31 21.79 -0.01
C ASP A 76 -0.86 21.38 -1.40
N HIS A 77 -1.12 22.38 -2.26
CA HIS A 77 -1.53 22.13 -3.63
C HIS A 77 -0.49 21.32 -4.43
N GLN A 78 0.80 21.66 -4.29
CA GLN A 78 1.88 20.94 -4.96
C GLN A 78 2.00 19.51 -4.44
N LEU A 79 1.92 19.29 -3.13
CA LEU A 79 1.95 17.96 -2.52
C LEU A 79 0.76 17.10 -2.97
N ALA A 80 -0.44 17.66 -2.98
CA ALA A 80 -1.63 16.96 -3.49
C ALA A 80 -1.48 16.57 -4.97
N LEU A 81 -0.93 17.45 -5.82
CA LEU A 81 -0.66 17.12 -7.22
C LEU A 81 0.36 15.99 -7.38
N ILE A 82 1.42 15.99 -6.56
CA ILE A 82 2.45 14.93 -6.56
C ILE A 82 1.81 13.61 -6.19
N ASP A 83 1.03 13.57 -5.11
CA ASP A 83 0.40 12.36 -4.63
C ASP A 83 -0.56 11.77 -5.65
N VAL A 84 -1.51 12.56 -6.15
CA VAL A 84 -2.49 12.10 -7.15
C VAL A 84 -1.81 11.59 -8.43
N ARG A 85 -0.80 12.30 -8.94
CA ARG A 85 -0.07 11.90 -10.16
C ARG A 85 0.72 10.62 -9.94
N THR A 86 1.37 10.48 -8.79
CA THR A 86 2.15 9.28 -8.46
C THR A 86 1.25 8.08 -8.27
N ALA A 87 0.11 8.25 -7.59
CA ALA A 87 -0.90 7.21 -7.42
C ALA A 87 -1.48 6.75 -8.78
N LEU A 88 -1.84 7.69 -9.66
CA LEU A 88 -2.30 7.35 -11.01
C LEU A 88 -1.25 6.58 -11.81
N ARG A 89 0.00 7.02 -11.79
CA ARG A 89 1.08 6.34 -12.48
C ARG A 89 1.30 4.91 -11.92
N ARG A 90 1.22 4.74 -10.62
CA ARG A 90 1.31 3.42 -9.96
C ARG A 90 0.18 2.49 -10.37
N LEU A 91 -1.05 3.01 -10.43
CA LEU A 91 -2.25 2.23 -10.71
C LEU A 91 -2.42 1.92 -12.21
N GLN A 92 -2.16 2.88 -13.10
CA GLN A 92 -2.39 2.77 -14.54
C GLN A 92 -1.15 2.26 -15.29
N ASP A 93 -0.01 2.96 -15.15
CA ASP A 93 1.16 2.71 -16.00
C ASP A 93 1.96 1.52 -15.49
N ARG A 94 2.07 1.37 -14.17
CA ARG A 94 2.78 0.26 -13.53
C ARG A 94 1.88 -0.92 -13.23
N ALA A 95 0.58 -0.68 -13.08
CA ALA A 95 -0.44 -1.67 -12.75
C ALA A 95 0.05 -2.66 -11.66
N ILE A 96 0.64 -2.13 -10.57
CA ILE A 96 1.26 -2.92 -9.49
C ILE A 96 0.28 -3.96 -8.95
N TRP A 97 -1.00 -3.60 -8.90
CA TRP A 97 -2.07 -4.48 -8.48
C TRP A 97 -2.25 -5.73 -9.38
N MET A 98 -1.72 -5.71 -10.61
CA MET A 98 -1.75 -6.86 -11.54
C MET A 98 -0.46 -7.68 -11.56
N CYS A 99 0.60 -7.25 -10.89
CA CYS A 99 1.92 -7.85 -11.07
C CYS A 99 2.80 -7.94 -9.82
N ALA A 100 2.31 -7.53 -8.65
CA ALA A 100 3.10 -7.54 -7.43
C ALA A 100 2.45 -8.38 -6.31
N PRO A 101 2.38 -9.73 -6.42
CA PRO A 101 1.77 -10.59 -5.41
C PRO A 101 2.40 -10.45 -4.04
N TYR A 102 3.69 -10.16 -3.95
CA TYR A 102 4.41 -9.95 -2.69
C TYR A 102 3.84 -8.77 -1.90
N TRP A 103 3.49 -7.67 -2.58
CA TRP A 103 2.93 -6.48 -1.96
C TRP A 103 1.63 -6.79 -1.21
N TYR A 104 0.75 -7.61 -1.80
CA TYR A 104 -0.50 -7.99 -1.17
C TYR A 104 -0.30 -8.81 0.12
N VAL A 105 0.70 -9.70 0.14
CA VAL A 105 1.02 -10.50 1.35
C VAL A 105 1.62 -9.60 2.43
N GLU A 106 2.50 -8.67 2.06
CA GLU A 106 3.07 -7.67 2.98
C GLU A 106 1.98 -6.78 3.56
N GLN A 107 1.00 -6.35 2.75
CA GLN A 107 -0.14 -5.56 3.23
C GLN A 107 -0.95 -6.31 4.30
N LEU A 108 -1.17 -7.61 4.18
CA LEU A 108 -1.81 -8.39 5.25
C LEU A 108 -0.99 -8.37 6.54
N GLY A 109 0.32 -8.51 6.44
CA GLY A 109 1.21 -8.41 7.61
C GLY A 109 1.10 -7.05 8.32
N VAL A 110 1.08 -5.97 7.53
CA VAL A 110 0.89 -4.60 8.03
C VAL A 110 -0.52 -4.43 8.62
N ALA A 111 -1.57 -4.91 7.93
CA ALA A 111 -2.95 -4.82 8.36
C ALA A 111 -3.20 -5.42 9.74
N PHE A 112 -2.53 -6.53 10.05
CA PHE A 112 -2.65 -7.20 11.34
C PHE A 112 -1.74 -6.58 12.39
N SER A 113 -0.47 -6.33 12.07
CA SER A 113 0.48 -5.79 13.03
C SER A 113 0.16 -4.35 13.46
N ALA A 114 -0.42 -3.53 12.58
CA ALA A 114 -0.79 -2.16 12.91
C ALA A 114 -1.84 -2.10 14.03
N LEU A 115 -2.81 -3.03 14.02
CA LEU A 115 -3.88 -3.11 15.03
C LEU A 115 -3.42 -3.65 16.39
N MET A 116 -2.20 -4.18 16.47
CA MET A 116 -1.62 -4.69 17.72
C MET A 116 -0.67 -3.68 18.38
N ARG A 117 -0.49 -2.50 17.80
CA ARG A 117 0.32 -1.42 18.37
C ARG A 117 -0.43 -0.74 19.50
N ASP A 118 0.33 -0.21 20.46
CA ASP A 118 -0.25 0.66 21.50
C ASP A 118 -0.62 2.01 20.87
N ASP A 119 -1.89 2.22 20.67
CA ASP A 119 -2.50 3.43 20.13
C ASP A 119 -3.48 4.10 21.12
N GLY A 120 -3.45 3.64 22.39
CA GLY A 120 -4.35 4.09 23.43
C GLY A 120 -5.74 3.42 23.42
N GLN A 121 -6.00 2.50 22.49
CA GLN A 121 -7.22 1.69 22.47
C GLN A 121 -7.13 0.53 23.47
N SER A 122 -8.29 0.02 23.91
CA SER A 122 -8.28 -1.17 24.76
C SER A 122 -7.83 -2.41 23.96
N PRO A 123 -7.12 -3.36 24.58
CA PRO A 123 -6.76 -4.63 23.92
C PRO A 123 -7.97 -5.40 23.37
N ALA A 124 -9.14 -5.29 24.00
CA ALA A 124 -10.37 -5.91 23.52
C ALA A 124 -10.84 -5.24 22.20
N THR A 125 -10.84 -3.91 22.13
CA THR A 125 -11.19 -3.16 20.90
C THR A 125 -10.22 -3.50 19.75
N GLN A 126 -8.93 -3.55 20.03
CA GLN A 126 -7.91 -3.95 19.05
C GLN A 126 -8.14 -5.38 18.56
N ALA A 127 -8.48 -6.31 19.47
CA ALA A 127 -8.76 -7.70 19.14
C ALA A 127 -9.99 -7.86 18.24
N GLU A 128 -11.07 -7.13 18.48
CA GLU A 128 -12.28 -7.13 17.65
C GLU A 128 -11.98 -6.66 16.22
N ARG A 129 -11.20 -5.60 16.08
CA ARG A 129 -10.78 -5.07 14.78
C ARG A 129 -9.84 -6.03 14.05
N LEU A 130 -8.86 -6.60 14.76
CA LEU A 130 -7.96 -7.62 14.22
C LEU A 130 -8.73 -8.85 13.74
N TRP A 131 -9.67 -9.34 14.56
CA TRP A 131 -10.55 -10.45 14.17
C TRP A 131 -11.35 -10.15 12.91
N ALA A 132 -11.91 -8.94 12.79
CA ALA A 132 -12.62 -8.52 11.59
C ALA A 132 -11.75 -8.60 10.33
N ARG A 133 -10.51 -8.09 10.39
CA ARG A 133 -9.57 -8.16 9.27
C ARG A 133 -9.08 -9.57 8.95
N LEU A 134 -8.79 -10.38 9.96
CA LEU A 134 -8.39 -11.78 9.75
C LEU A 134 -9.45 -12.56 8.97
N ARG A 135 -10.71 -12.34 9.28
CA ARG A 135 -11.82 -13.00 8.57
C ARG A 135 -11.97 -12.58 7.11
N LEU A 136 -11.50 -11.40 6.74
CA LEU A 136 -11.54 -10.91 5.36
C LEU A 136 -10.35 -11.39 4.51
N ALA A 137 -9.26 -11.83 5.14
CA ALA A 137 -8.04 -12.20 4.43
C ALA A 137 -8.20 -13.36 3.43
N PRO A 138 -9.03 -14.40 3.65
CA PRO A 138 -9.25 -15.44 2.66
C PRO A 138 -9.86 -14.89 1.36
N SER A 139 -10.92 -14.09 1.42
CA SER A 139 -11.53 -13.48 0.23
C SER A 139 -10.63 -12.46 -0.44
N TYR A 140 -9.84 -11.72 0.33
CA TYR A 140 -8.82 -10.82 -0.18
C TYR A 140 -7.79 -11.58 -1.04
N LEU A 141 -7.25 -12.71 -0.57
CA LEU A 141 -6.31 -13.53 -1.33
C LEU A 141 -6.92 -14.13 -2.60
N GLU A 142 -8.20 -14.51 -2.58
CA GLU A 142 -8.90 -14.95 -3.80
C GLU A 142 -9.01 -13.83 -4.84
N THR A 143 -9.32 -12.62 -4.40
CA THR A 143 -9.34 -11.44 -5.28
C THR A 143 -7.95 -11.20 -5.90
N VAL A 144 -6.89 -11.31 -5.10
CA VAL A 144 -5.51 -11.18 -5.59
C VAL A 144 -5.19 -12.17 -6.71
N LYS A 145 -5.58 -13.45 -6.56
CA LYS A 145 -5.38 -14.47 -7.61
C LYS A 145 -6.01 -14.03 -8.94
N SER A 146 -7.20 -13.43 -8.88
CA SER A 146 -7.92 -12.96 -10.07
C SER A 146 -7.26 -11.74 -10.74
N ASN A 147 -6.51 -10.95 -9.99
CA ASN A 147 -5.85 -9.74 -10.51
C ASN A 147 -4.53 -10.04 -11.22
N LEU A 148 -3.83 -11.12 -10.83
CA LEU A 148 -2.49 -11.40 -11.34
C LEU A 148 -2.49 -11.81 -12.82
N THR A 149 -1.56 -11.25 -13.58
CA THR A 149 -1.40 -11.50 -15.01
C THR A 149 0.04 -11.84 -15.37
N SER A 150 0.29 -12.24 -16.62
CA SER A 150 1.62 -12.61 -17.13
C SER A 150 2.65 -11.47 -17.08
N ILE A 151 2.24 -10.22 -16.88
CA ILE A 151 3.19 -9.11 -16.65
C ILE A 151 3.88 -9.17 -15.28
N THR A 152 3.46 -10.07 -14.39
CA THR A 152 4.16 -10.37 -13.14
C THR A 152 5.57 -10.86 -13.43
N ALA A 153 6.56 -10.31 -12.73
CA ALA A 153 7.94 -10.82 -12.81
C ALA A 153 8.07 -12.14 -12.00
N PRO A 154 8.84 -13.14 -12.45
CA PRO A 154 9.13 -14.34 -11.64
C PRO A 154 9.66 -13.99 -10.24
N LEU A 155 10.57 -13.01 -10.15
CA LEU A 155 11.10 -12.53 -8.89
C LEU A 155 10.00 -12.03 -7.92
N HIS A 156 8.93 -11.40 -8.42
CA HIS A 156 7.82 -10.96 -7.58
C HIS A 156 7.04 -12.14 -7.00
N VAL A 157 6.96 -13.27 -7.70
CA VAL A 157 6.39 -14.52 -7.18
C VAL A 157 7.28 -15.09 -6.07
N GLU A 158 8.60 -15.16 -6.28
CA GLU A 158 9.57 -15.63 -5.28
C GLU A 158 9.54 -14.76 -4.01
N MET A 159 9.43 -13.44 -4.16
CA MET A 159 9.25 -12.51 -3.04
C MET A 159 7.94 -12.79 -2.29
N ALA A 160 6.84 -13.06 -3.00
CA ALA A 160 5.57 -13.41 -2.38
C ALA A 160 5.64 -14.71 -1.58
N LEU A 161 6.29 -15.75 -2.10
CA LEU A 161 6.54 -17.01 -1.40
C LEU A 161 7.38 -16.80 -0.13
N THR A 162 8.32 -15.86 -0.17
CA THR A 162 9.11 -15.49 1.01
C THR A 162 8.27 -14.70 2.01
N ALA A 163 7.47 -13.76 1.56
CA ALA A 163 6.56 -12.99 2.41
C ALA A 163 5.51 -13.87 3.11
N ILE A 164 4.98 -14.90 2.42
CA ILE A 164 4.06 -15.89 3.01
C ILE A 164 4.71 -16.59 4.21
N LYS A 165 5.97 -17.01 4.11
CA LYS A 165 6.68 -17.63 5.23
C LYS A 165 6.81 -16.68 6.44
N GLY A 166 7.13 -15.40 6.17
CA GLY A 166 7.17 -14.37 7.19
C GLY A 166 5.81 -14.16 7.88
N LEU A 167 4.75 -14.05 7.08
CA LEU A 167 3.39 -13.85 7.58
C LEU A 167 2.91 -15.07 8.42
N ARG A 168 3.19 -16.30 8.00
CA ARG A 168 2.88 -17.50 8.79
C ARG A 168 3.58 -17.49 10.16
N ASN A 169 4.85 -17.12 10.19
CA ASN A 169 5.58 -17.01 11.44
C ASN A 169 4.99 -15.94 12.37
N PHE A 170 4.60 -14.80 11.81
CA PHE A 170 3.90 -13.75 12.54
C PHE A 170 2.56 -14.25 13.10
N LEU A 171 1.73 -14.88 12.29
CA LEU A 171 0.45 -15.46 12.70
C LEU A 171 0.60 -16.50 13.82
N ALA A 172 1.66 -17.33 13.76
CA ALA A 172 1.90 -18.39 14.73
C ALA A 172 2.47 -17.89 16.07
N SER A 173 3.09 -16.72 16.11
CA SER A 173 3.77 -16.22 17.32
C SER A 173 3.14 -14.94 17.88
N ALA A 174 2.95 -13.91 17.04
CA ALA A 174 2.53 -12.59 17.50
C ALA A 174 1.06 -12.57 17.94
N ILE A 175 0.17 -13.20 17.17
CA ILE A 175 -1.27 -13.22 17.49
C ILE A 175 -1.55 -13.98 18.79
N PRO A 176 -1.03 -15.21 19.03
CA PRO A 176 -1.19 -15.86 20.32
C PRO A 176 -0.59 -15.08 21.49
N GLY A 177 0.57 -14.43 21.29
CA GLY A 177 1.18 -13.56 22.29
C GLY A 177 0.31 -12.37 22.66
N PHE A 178 -0.30 -11.71 21.67
CA PHE A 178 -1.26 -10.63 21.90
C PHE A 178 -2.53 -11.14 22.57
N ALA A 179 -3.08 -12.28 22.12
CA ALA A 179 -4.30 -12.86 22.63
C ALA A 179 -4.21 -13.32 24.10
N ALA A 180 -3.02 -13.66 24.59
CA ALA A 180 -2.84 -14.19 25.95
C ALA A 180 -3.35 -13.28 27.08
N GLN A 181 -3.52 -11.99 26.82
CA GLN A 181 -4.06 -11.00 27.76
C GLN A 181 -5.58 -10.79 27.67
N LEU A 182 -6.23 -11.43 26.69
CA LEU A 182 -7.65 -11.24 26.38
C LEU A 182 -8.51 -12.29 27.11
N GLU A 183 -9.84 -12.06 27.09
CA GLU A 183 -10.80 -13.05 27.54
C GLU A 183 -10.84 -14.27 26.60
N GLU A 184 -11.18 -15.45 27.13
CA GLU A 184 -11.16 -16.74 26.43
C GLU A 184 -11.97 -16.72 25.12
N THR A 185 -13.09 -16.03 25.08
CA THR A 185 -13.91 -15.90 23.87
C THR A 185 -13.14 -15.23 22.74
N LEU A 186 -12.49 -14.09 23.00
CA LEU A 186 -11.70 -13.36 22.01
C LEU A 186 -10.43 -14.14 21.60
N GLN A 187 -9.82 -14.89 22.54
CA GLN A 187 -8.69 -15.79 22.22
C GLN A 187 -9.13 -16.84 21.19
N ASN A 188 -10.28 -17.48 21.42
CA ASN A 188 -10.81 -18.51 20.54
C ASN A 188 -11.21 -17.94 19.17
N ASP A 189 -11.82 -16.77 19.14
CA ASP A 189 -12.22 -16.08 17.90
C ASP A 189 -10.98 -15.72 17.04
N LEU A 190 -9.95 -15.16 17.65
CA LEU A 190 -8.68 -14.87 16.98
C LEU A 190 -7.97 -16.15 16.48
N ALA A 191 -7.95 -17.19 17.29
CA ALA A 191 -7.34 -18.47 16.91
C ALA A 191 -8.05 -19.09 15.71
N HIS A 192 -9.39 -19.10 15.71
CA HIS A 192 -10.19 -19.62 14.60
C HIS A 192 -9.98 -18.80 13.31
N ALA A 193 -10.04 -17.47 13.41
CA ALA A 193 -9.82 -16.60 12.25
C ALA A 193 -8.39 -16.74 11.70
N THR A 194 -7.39 -16.85 12.58
CA THR A 194 -5.98 -17.09 12.20
C THR A 194 -5.81 -18.41 11.45
N ALA A 195 -6.48 -19.49 11.88
CA ALA A 195 -6.45 -20.77 11.16
C ALA A 195 -7.01 -20.63 9.74
N GLY A 196 -8.08 -19.85 9.56
CA GLY A 196 -8.63 -19.55 8.25
C GLY A 196 -7.65 -18.80 7.33
N VAL A 197 -6.89 -17.84 7.88
CA VAL A 197 -5.83 -17.15 7.11
C VAL A 197 -4.70 -18.11 6.73
N GLN A 198 -4.28 -18.99 7.63
CA GLN A 198 -3.22 -19.98 7.34
C GLN A 198 -3.63 -20.92 6.21
N GLN A 199 -4.87 -21.41 6.22
CA GLN A 199 -5.40 -22.22 5.12
C GLN A 199 -5.41 -21.44 3.79
N ALA A 200 -5.87 -20.20 3.79
CA ALA A 200 -5.89 -19.36 2.59
C ALA A 200 -4.46 -19.08 2.07
N LEU A 201 -3.48 -18.93 2.95
CA LEU A 201 -2.07 -18.80 2.56
C LEU A 201 -1.52 -20.09 1.94
N ASP A 202 -1.95 -21.29 2.42
CA ASP A 202 -1.57 -22.57 1.79
C ASP A 202 -2.14 -22.69 0.38
N GLU A 203 -3.37 -22.21 0.16
CA GLU A 203 -4.01 -22.20 -1.16
C GLU A 203 -3.36 -21.15 -2.08
N PHE A 204 -3.01 -19.98 -1.54
CA PHE A 204 -2.32 -18.96 -2.31
C PHE A 204 -0.89 -19.35 -2.69
N GLU A 205 -0.16 -20.02 -1.78
CA GLU A 205 1.18 -20.55 -2.08
C GLU A 205 1.15 -21.59 -3.21
N ARG A 206 0.18 -22.53 -3.19
CA ARG A 206 -0.01 -23.48 -4.27
C ARG A 206 -0.30 -22.79 -5.61
N PHE A 207 -1.22 -21.81 -5.60
CA PHE A 207 -1.51 -21.00 -6.76
C PHE A 207 -0.25 -20.30 -7.29
N LEU A 208 0.57 -19.70 -6.44
CA LEU A 208 1.79 -19.02 -6.85
C LEU A 208 2.83 -19.95 -7.46
N HIS A 209 2.95 -21.19 -6.98
CA HIS A 209 3.83 -22.19 -7.58
C HIS A 209 3.37 -22.56 -9.01
N GLU A 210 2.07 -22.73 -9.22
CA GLU A 210 1.50 -22.99 -10.54
C GLU A 210 1.60 -21.75 -11.46
N PHE A 211 1.39 -20.57 -10.91
CA PHE A 211 1.43 -19.30 -11.62
C PHE A 211 2.85 -18.89 -12.04
N HIS A 212 3.89 -19.36 -11.35
CA HIS A 212 5.29 -18.97 -11.59
C HIS A 212 5.72 -19.15 -13.05
N ASP A 213 5.33 -20.24 -13.68
CA ASP A 213 5.67 -20.53 -15.08
C ASP A 213 4.95 -19.59 -16.08
N HIS A 214 3.89 -18.92 -15.65
CA HIS A 214 3.14 -17.91 -16.41
C HIS A 214 3.65 -16.48 -16.18
N ALA A 215 4.49 -16.27 -15.17
CA ALA A 215 5.06 -14.97 -14.82
C ALA A 215 6.26 -14.67 -15.73
N THR A 216 6.09 -13.76 -16.69
CA THR A 216 7.09 -13.45 -17.73
C THR A 216 7.50 -11.99 -17.77
N GLY A 217 6.98 -11.18 -16.83
CA GLY A 217 7.25 -9.75 -16.77
C GLY A 217 8.65 -9.41 -16.27
N SER A 218 8.99 -8.13 -16.38
CA SER A 218 10.23 -7.57 -15.85
C SER A 218 9.98 -6.94 -14.48
N PHE A 219 10.88 -7.19 -13.51
CA PHE A 219 10.84 -6.50 -12.23
C PHE A 219 11.37 -5.05 -12.31
N ALA A 220 12.21 -4.77 -13.30
CA ALA A 220 12.80 -3.46 -13.48
C ALA A 220 11.74 -2.43 -13.88
N CYS A 221 11.73 -1.29 -13.20
CA CYS A 221 10.78 -0.21 -13.49
C CYS A 221 11.11 0.54 -14.79
N GLY A 222 12.33 0.39 -15.30
CA GLY A 222 12.83 1.10 -16.47
C GLY A 222 13.27 2.55 -16.19
N PRO A 223 14.14 3.10 -17.04
CA PRO A 223 14.73 4.43 -16.84
C PRO A 223 13.66 5.54 -16.87
N GLU A 224 12.70 5.46 -17.76
CA GLU A 224 11.65 6.48 -17.90
C GLU A 224 10.81 6.64 -16.62
N HIS A 225 10.41 5.53 -16.00
CA HIS A 225 9.66 5.57 -14.74
C HIS A 225 10.54 6.05 -13.60
N PHE A 226 11.79 5.62 -13.55
CA PHE A 226 12.74 6.04 -12.53
C PHE A 226 13.01 7.55 -12.61
N ASP A 227 13.27 8.08 -13.81
CA ASP A 227 13.45 9.53 -14.03
C ASP A 227 12.20 10.34 -13.66
N TYR A 228 11.02 9.80 -13.95
CA TYR A 228 9.76 10.41 -13.49
C TYR A 228 9.71 10.52 -11.98
N LEU A 229 10.06 9.46 -11.23
CA LEU A 229 10.07 9.49 -9.77
C LEU A 229 11.10 10.48 -9.23
N LEU A 230 12.32 10.51 -9.78
CA LEU A 230 13.32 11.50 -9.39
C LEU A 230 12.77 12.92 -9.50
N LYS A 231 12.20 13.25 -10.64
CA LYS A 231 11.75 14.61 -10.95
C LYS A 231 10.44 14.99 -10.25
N HIS A 232 9.45 14.11 -10.22
CA HIS A 232 8.08 14.47 -9.85
C HIS A 232 7.67 14.00 -8.45
N TYR A 233 8.34 13.00 -7.90
CA TYR A 233 8.09 12.51 -6.54
C TYR A 233 9.17 12.99 -5.56
N HIS A 234 10.44 12.80 -5.92
CA HIS A 234 11.57 13.22 -5.09
C HIS A 234 11.97 14.68 -5.30
N LEU A 235 11.43 15.35 -6.31
CA LEU A 235 11.72 16.75 -6.69
C LEU A 235 13.22 16.99 -6.94
N LEU A 236 13.92 15.98 -7.46
CA LEU A 236 15.32 16.06 -7.85
C LEU A 236 15.44 16.35 -9.35
N ASP A 237 16.19 17.37 -9.70
CA ASP A 237 16.49 17.70 -11.11
C ASP A 237 17.69 16.87 -11.63
N LEU A 238 17.53 15.56 -11.55
CA LEU A 238 18.50 14.55 -11.97
C LEU A 238 17.81 13.47 -12.78
N ASP A 239 18.52 12.91 -13.78
CA ASP A 239 18.12 11.66 -14.42
C ASP A 239 18.85 10.44 -13.80
N HIS A 240 18.44 9.22 -14.20
CA HIS A 240 19.03 7.97 -13.70
C HIS A 240 20.54 7.86 -13.96
N ARG A 241 21.07 8.49 -15.03
CA ARG A 241 22.49 8.45 -15.38
C ARG A 241 23.28 9.36 -14.46
N GLN A 242 22.78 10.59 -14.28
CA GLN A 242 23.39 11.56 -13.37
C GLN A 242 23.43 11.03 -11.93
N LEU A 243 22.34 10.43 -11.47
CA LEU A 243 22.28 9.81 -10.13
C LEU A 243 23.26 8.64 -9.99
N ARG A 244 23.35 7.77 -11.00
CA ARG A 244 24.34 6.68 -11.03
C ARG A 244 25.77 7.21 -10.97
N ASP A 245 26.08 8.20 -11.80
CA ASP A 245 27.45 8.74 -11.90
C ASP A 245 27.84 9.45 -10.59
N PHE A 246 26.89 10.16 -9.95
CA PHE A 246 27.06 10.70 -8.60
C PHE A 246 27.35 9.60 -7.56
N GLY A 247 26.58 8.52 -7.56
CA GLY A 247 26.77 7.40 -6.65
C GLY A 247 28.11 6.70 -6.83
N LEU A 248 28.56 6.52 -8.08
CA LEU A 248 29.87 5.92 -8.38
C LEU A 248 31.02 6.82 -7.91
N ALA A 249 30.91 8.14 -8.07
CA ALA A 249 31.91 9.11 -7.58
C ALA A 249 31.98 9.05 -6.05
N GLN A 250 30.84 9.06 -5.35
CA GLN A 250 30.80 8.97 -3.89
C GLN A 250 31.43 7.67 -3.37
N MET A 251 31.11 6.53 -4.00
CA MET A 251 31.73 5.24 -3.64
C MET A 251 33.25 5.23 -3.83
N ALA A 252 33.77 5.94 -4.83
CA ALA A 252 35.22 6.05 -5.06
C ALA A 252 35.90 6.91 -3.98
N GLU A 253 35.27 8.02 -3.58
CA GLU A 253 35.72 8.87 -2.48
C GLU A 253 35.76 8.12 -1.14
N ASP A 254 34.68 7.41 -0.81
CA ASP A 254 34.55 6.63 0.44
C ASP A 254 35.63 5.53 0.52
N LYS A 255 35.90 4.85 -0.60
CA LYS A 255 37.01 3.86 -0.66
C LYS A 255 38.38 4.46 -0.50
N ALA A 256 38.58 5.69 -0.97
CA ALA A 256 39.89 6.37 -0.83
C ALA A 256 40.11 6.91 0.59
N ALA A 257 39.06 7.08 1.37
CA ALA A 257 39.07 7.56 2.76
C ALA A 257 39.26 6.44 3.80
N GLN A 258 39.16 5.17 3.40
CA GLN A 258 39.41 3.97 4.22
C GLN A 258 40.85 3.51 4.14
#